data_4793b303c4f199b81d9a5d609f3b5d33
#
_entry.id   4793b303c4f199b81d9a5d609f3b5d33
#
_cell.length_a   1.000
_cell.length_b   1.000
_cell.length_c   1.000
_cell.angle_alpha   90.00
_cell.angle_beta   90.00
_cell.angle_gamma   90.00
#
_symmetry.space_group_name_H-M   'P 1'
#
loop_
_entity.id
_entity.type
_entity.pdbx_description
1 polymer ?
#
loop_
_entity_poly.entity_id
_entity_poly.type
_entity_poly.pdbx_seq_one_letter_code
_entity_poly.pdbx_strand_id
1 'polypeptide(L)'
;MDWIQNSLSILFILIVAKVFVYKLFFKDEIRATLERDPAASGVLEVILTYPGLHALFYHRVAHTFYQWKIPFLPRIVSQFGRWLTGIEIHAGAVISKGLFIDHGMGVVIGETAVLGKNVTLFQGVTLGGTGKQKGKRHPTLGNNVVVGAGACVLGDIHIGDNVSVGANAVVVRDVPSHSTVVGVPGRITSREGKKVPGINLDHTSLPDPLTQALSKLQHEIDKIEQGLKDFGITEKEKKDKKA
;
A
#
# COMPACT_ATOMS: atom_id res chain seq x y z
N MET A 1 -40.42 -19.10 21.04
CA MET A 1 -39.03 -19.56 21.36
C MET A 1 -38.37 -20.22 20.16
N ASP A 2 -39.09 -20.96 19.36
CA ASP A 2 -38.54 -21.74 18.21
C ASP A 2 -37.91 -20.88 17.10
N TRP A 3 -38.46 -19.68 16.82
CA TRP A 3 -37.87 -18.82 15.79
C TRP A 3 -36.49 -18.24 16.16
N ILE A 4 -36.26 -17.92 17.45
CA ILE A 4 -34.94 -17.46 17.93
C ILE A 4 -33.93 -18.60 17.81
N GLN A 5 -34.28 -19.78 18.21
CA GLN A 5 -33.43 -20.98 18.16
C GLN A 5 -33.10 -21.36 16.70
N ASN A 6 -34.08 -21.27 15.81
CA ASN A 6 -33.86 -21.49 14.38
C ASN A 6 -32.95 -20.41 13.78
N SER A 7 -33.13 -19.12 14.14
CA SER A 7 -32.28 -18.03 13.68
C SER A 7 -30.82 -18.17 14.14
N LEU A 8 -30.60 -18.56 15.40
CA LEU A 8 -29.24 -18.83 15.94
C LEU A 8 -28.58 -20.01 15.25
N SER A 9 -29.33 -21.08 14.96
CA SER A 9 -28.83 -22.25 14.23
C SER A 9 -28.42 -21.89 12.80
N ILE A 10 -29.23 -21.10 12.10
CA ILE A 10 -28.91 -20.60 10.75
C ILE A 10 -27.66 -19.73 10.79
N LEU A 11 -27.56 -18.80 11.74
CA LEU A 11 -26.37 -17.93 11.89
C LEU A 11 -25.10 -18.75 12.14
N PHE A 12 -25.20 -19.77 13.02
CA PHE A 12 -24.07 -20.68 13.29
C PHE A 12 -23.62 -21.42 12.02
N ILE A 13 -24.57 -21.97 11.25
CA ILE A 13 -24.27 -22.66 9.99
C ILE A 13 -23.60 -21.70 9.00
N LEU A 14 -24.08 -20.48 8.87
CA LEU A 14 -23.48 -19.46 7.98
C LEU A 14 -22.06 -19.10 8.40
N ILE A 15 -21.78 -18.96 9.70
CA ILE A 15 -20.44 -18.71 10.22
C ILE A 15 -19.50 -19.90 9.89
N VAL A 16 -19.94 -21.13 10.15
CA VAL A 16 -19.15 -22.33 9.85
C VAL A 16 -18.85 -22.42 8.35
N ALA A 17 -19.86 -22.21 7.51
CA ALA A 17 -19.67 -22.19 6.05
C ALA A 17 -18.69 -21.09 5.61
N LYS A 18 -18.81 -19.87 6.15
CA LYS A 18 -17.87 -18.79 5.91
C LYS A 18 -16.46 -19.19 6.29
N VAL A 19 -16.23 -19.71 7.50
CA VAL A 19 -14.92 -20.13 7.99
C VAL A 19 -14.33 -21.21 7.08
N PHE A 20 -15.13 -22.18 6.65
CA PHE A 20 -14.69 -23.24 5.74
C PHE A 20 -14.23 -22.67 4.39
N VAL A 21 -15.06 -21.82 3.75
CA VAL A 21 -14.74 -21.18 2.47
C VAL A 21 -13.46 -20.34 2.57
N TYR A 22 -13.34 -19.53 3.63
CA TYR A 22 -12.16 -18.67 3.78
C TYR A 22 -10.88 -19.47 4.04
N LYS A 23 -10.93 -20.54 4.86
CA LYS A 23 -9.77 -21.42 5.06
C LYS A 23 -9.34 -22.15 3.78
N LEU A 24 -10.29 -22.47 2.91
CA LEU A 24 -10.00 -23.18 1.65
C LEU A 24 -9.38 -22.24 0.61
N PHE A 25 -9.94 -21.04 0.43
CA PHE A 25 -9.61 -20.15 -0.69
C PHE A 25 -8.69 -18.98 -0.33
N PHE A 26 -8.52 -18.64 0.96
CA PHE A 26 -7.78 -17.46 1.42
C PHE A 26 -6.68 -17.80 2.44
N LYS A 27 -6.14 -19.02 2.36
CA LYS A 27 -5.11 -19.50 3.30
C LYS A 27 -3.88 -18.60 3.32
N ASP A 28 -3.44 -18.14 2.16
CA ASP A 28 -2.23 -17.33 2.04
C ASP A 28 -2.45 -15.90 2.57
N GLU A 29 -3.64 -15.34 2.38
CA GLU A 29 -4.03 -14.03 2.90
C GLU A 29 -4.24 -14.04 4.42
N ILE A 30 -4.87 -15.11 4.95
CA ILE A 30 -5.00 -15.30 6.41
C ILE A 30 -3.63 -15.41 7.07
N ARG A 31 -2.72 -16.19 6.48
CA ARG A 31 -1.34 -16.29 6.97
C ARG A 31 -0.64 -14.92 6.91
N ALA A 32 -0.73 -14.23 5.78
CA ALA A 32 -0.14 -12.91 5.61
C ALA A 32 -0.61 -11.90 6.66
N THR A 33 -1.90 -11.94 7.02
CA THR A 33 -2.48 -11.11 8.08
C THR A 33 -1.87 -11.45 9.44
N LEU A 34 -1.88 -12.74 9.82
CA LEU A 34 -1.36 -13.20 11.11
C LEU A 34 0.15 -12.96 11.29
N GLU A 35 0.92 -12.98 10.19
CA GLU A 35 2.37 -12.74 10.22
C GLU A 35 2.73 -11.25 10.25
N ARG A 36 1.86 -10.36 9.73
CA ARG A 36 2.19 -8.95 9.51
C ARG A 36 1.45 -7.99 10.43
N ASP A 37 0.31 -8.42 10.99
CA ASP A 37 -0.44 -7.62 11.96
C ASP A 37 -0.21 -8.16 13.37
N PRO A 38 0.54 -7.42 14.22
CA PRO A 38 0.76 -7.80 15.61
C PRO A 38 -0.53 -7.84 16.45
N ALA A 39 -1.59 -7.15 16.01
CA ALA A 39 -2.88 -7.11 16.72
C ALA A 39 -3.77 -8.33 16.38
N ALA A 40 -3.44 -9.10 15.35
CA ALA A 40 -4.24 -10.26 14.96
C ALA A 40 -4.11 -11.41 15.97
N SER A 41 -5.17 -11.68 16.72
CA SER A 41 -5.16 -12.68 17.80
C SER A 41 -5.41 -14.11 17.33
N GLY A 42 -5.95 -14.30 16.12
CA GLY A 42 -6.19 -15.64 15.56
C GLY A 42 -6.98 -15.69 14.28
N VAL A 43 -7.01 -16.91 13.70
CA VAL A 43 -7.62 -17.19 12.39
C VAL A 43 -9.11 -16.81 12.36
N LEU A 44 -9.85 -17.08 13.43
CA LEU A 44 -11.29 -16.83 13.47
C LEU A 44 -11.58 -15.32 13.46
N GLU A 45 -10.84 -14.54 14.23
CA GLU A 45 -10.91 -13.08 14.24
C GLU A 45 -10.64 -12.52 12.84
N VAL A 46 -9.53 -12.93 12.20
CA VAL A 46 -9.17 -12.49 10.85
C VAL A 46 -10.30 -12.76 9.85
N ILE A 47 -10.92 -13.95 9.89
CA ILE A 47 -12.01 -14.31 8.98
C ILE A 47 -13.28 -13.48 9.24
N LEU A 48 -13.55 -13.13 10.49
CA LEU A 48 -14.81 -12.48 10.84
C LEU A 48 -14.75 -10.96 10.75
N THR A 49 -13.59 -10.35 11.02
CA THR A 49 -13.48 -8.90 11.27
C THR A 49 -12.60 -8.12 10.31
N TYR A 50 -11.68 -8.78 9.57
CA TYR A 50 -10.72 -8.05 8.72
C TYR A 50 -11.33 -7.59 7.38
N PRO A 51 -11.50 -6.28 7.17
CA PRO A 51 -12.15 -5.76 5.97
C PRO A 51 -11.36 -6.05 4.70
N GLY A 52 -10.02 -6.05 4.76
CA GLY A 52 -9.15 -6.39 3.62
C GLY A 52 -9.42 -7.79 3.08
N LEU A 53 -9.60 -8.78 3.97
CA LEU A 53 -9.90 -10.14 3.57
C LEU A 53 -11.30 -10.25 2.95
N HIS A 54 -12.28 -9.51 3.47
CA HIS A 54 -13.63 -9.46 2.91
C HIS A 54 -13.64 -8.79 1.53
N ALA A 55 -12.91 -7.70 1.36
CA ALA A 55 -12.78 -7.02 0.06
C ALA A 55 -12.21 -7.94 -1.01
N LEU A 56 -11.20 -8.76 -0.65
CA LEU A 56 -10.64 -9.78 -1.55
C LEU A 56 -11.63 -10.86 -1.92
N PHE A 57 -12.51 -11.26 -1.00
CA PHE A 57 -13.59 -12.21 -1.31
C PHE A 57 -14.51 -11.64 -2.39
N TYR A 58 -15.03 -10.42 -2.21
CA TYR A 58 -15.89 -9.78 -3.21
C TYR A 58 -15.16 -9.54 -4.52
N HIS A 59 -13.88 -9.17 -4.46
CA HIS A 59 -13.06 -9.03 -5.67
C HIS A 59 -12.94 -10.37 -6.43
N ARG A 60 -12.64 -11.49 -5.79
CA ARG A 60 -12.53 -12.80 -6.48
C ARG A 60 -13.84 -13.19 -7.15
N VAL A 61 -14.97 -12.97 -6.50
CA VAL A 61 -16.30 -13.20 -7.09
C VAL A 61 -16.52 -12.28 -8.30
N ALA A 62 -16.29 -10.97 -8.14
CA ALA A 62 -16.43 -9.99 -9.20
C ALA A 62 -15.49 -10.28 -10.39
N HIS A 63 -14.24 -10.67 -10.11
CA HIS A 63 -13.23 -11.01 -11.12
C HIS A 63 -13.64 -12.24 -11.94
N THR A 64 -14.21 -13.25 -11.31
CA THR A 64 -14.74 -14.43 -12.02
C THR A 64 -15.84 -14.03 -13.01
N PHE A 65 -16.80 -13.21 -12.59
CA PHE A 65 -17.83 -12.71 -13.50
C PHE A 65 -17.28 -11.80 -14.59
N TYR A 66 -16.24 -11.02 -14.27
CA TYR A 66 -15.54 -10.18 -15.23
C TYR A 66 -14.85 -11.03 -16.32
N GLN A 67 -14.18 -12.12 -15.93
CA GLN A 67 -13.57 -13.05 -16.88
C GLN A 67 -14.60 -13.76 -17.76
N TRP A 68 -15.78 -14.06 -17.23
CA TRP A 68 -16.90 -14.62 -17.99
C TRP A 68 -17.62 -13.58 -18.87
N LYS A 69 -17.13 -12.33 -18.86
CA LYS A 69 -17.70 -11.21 -19.64
C LYS A 69 -19.18 -10.95 -19.35
N ILE A 70 -19.66 -11.25 -18.14
CA ILE A 70 -21.01 -10.95 -17.71
C ILE A 70 -21.15 -9.43 -17.56
N PRO A 71 -22.12 -8.78 -18.24
CA PRO A 71 -22.27 -7.34 -18.15
C PRO A 71 -22.81 -6.92 -16.78
N PHE A 72 -22.45 -5.74 -16.28
CA PHE A 72 -22.90 -5.07 -15.06
C PHE A 72 -22.60 -5.80 -13.74
N LEU A 73 -22.78 -7.12 -13.66
CA LEU A 73 -22.67 -7.90 -12.43
C LEU A 73 -21.30 -7.77 -11.73
N PRO A 74 -20.15 -7.82 -12.45
CA PRO A 74 -18.84 -7.59 -11.83
C PRO A 74 -18.77 -6.24 -11.11
N ARG A 75 -19.35 -5.20 -11.72
CA ARG A 75 -19.35 -3.85 -11.16
C ARG A 75 -20.25 -3.75 -9.93
N ILE A 76 -21.42 -4.35 -9.97
CA ILE A 76 -22.35 -4.40 -8.82
C ILE A 76 -21.68 -5.08 -7.62
N VAL A 77 -21.07 -6.26 -7.81
CA VAL A 77 -20.38 -7.00 -6.75
C VAL A 77 -19.19 -6.20 -6.19
N SER A 78 -18.42 -5.56 -7.06
CA SER A 78 -17.29 -4.70 -6.65
C SER A 78 -17.76 -3.51 -5.81
N GLN A 79 -18.85 -2.83 -6.23
CA GLN A 79 -19.42 -1.69 -5.47
C GLN A 79 -20.04 -2.13 -4.14
N PHE A 80 -20.66 -3.30 -4.09
CA PHE A 80 -21.16 -3.87 -2.85
C PHE A 80 -20.02 -4.16 -1.86
N GLY A 81 -18.91 -4.75 -2.36
CA GLY A 81 -17.71 -4.97 -1.55
C GLY A 81 -17.14 -3.65 -1.01
N ARG A 82 -17.06 -2.60 -1.85
CA ARG A 82 -16.64 -1.26 -1.42
C ARG A 82 -17.56 -0.68 -0.34
N TRP A 83 -18.86 -0.78 -0.53
CA TRP A 83 -19.83 -0.28 0.45
C TRP A 83 -19.66 -0.96 1.82
N LEU A 84 -19.42 -2.26 1.83
CA LEU A 84 -19.27 -3.04 3.06
C LEU A 84 -17.92 -2.85 3.76
N THR A 85 -16.85 -2.64 3.00
CA THR A 85 -15.48 -2.68 3.52
C THR A 85 -14.74 -1.34 3.49
N GLY A 86 -15.25 -0.36 2.74
CA GLY A 86 -14.54 0.89 2.46
C GLY A 86 -13.37 0.76 1.50
N ILE A 87 -13.18 -0.43 0.89
CA ILE A 87 -12.07 -0.76 -0.02
C ILE A 87 -12.62 -0.95 -1.43
N GLU A 88 -12.11 -0.18 -2.39
CA GLU A 88 -12.47 -0.33 -3.79
C GLU A 88 -11.44 -1.18 -4.54
N ILE A 89 -11.87 -2.33 -5.06
CA ILE A 89 -11.07 -3.15 -5.97
C ILE A 89 -11.86 -3.36 -7.24
N HIS A 90 -11.32 -2.87 -8.37
CA HIS A 90 -11.97 -3.08 -9.66
C HIS A 90 -11.93 -4.56 -10.05
N ALA A 91 -13.02 -5.07 -10.62
CA ALA A 91 -13.14 -6.47 -10.98
C ALA A 91 -12.08 -6.95 -12.00
N GLY A 92 -11.51 -6.03 -12.79
CA GLY A 92 -10.46 -6.33 -13.77
C GLY A 92 -9.04 -6.43 -13.18
N ALA A 93 -8.82 -5.99 -11.94
CA ALA A 93 -7.50 -6.06 -11.31
C ALA A 93 -7.01 -7.51 -11.17
N VAL A 94 -5.71 -7.72 -11.33
CA VAL A 94 -5.07 -9.04 -11.18
C VAL A 94 -4.30 -9.06 -9.87
N ILE A 95 -4.70 -9.92 -8.95
CA ILE A 95 -4.14 -9.97 -7.60
C ILE A 95 -3.62 -11.38 -7.31
N SER A 96 -2.31 -11.47 -7.04
CA SER A 96 -1.66 -12.71 -6.63
C SER A 96 -1.92 -13.02 -5.14
N LYS A 97 -1.40 -14.15 -4.66
CA LYS A 97 -1.61 -14.64 -3.29
C LYS A 97 -0.88 -13.83 -2.24
N GLY A 98 -1.43 -13.80 -1.02
CA GLY A 98 -0.80 -13.20 0.14
C GLY A 98 -0.92 -11.67 0.18
N LEU A 99 -1.88 -11.06 -0.52
CA LEU A 99 -2.19 -9.66 -0.33
C LEU A 99 -2.73 -9.43 1.08
N PHE A 100 -2.11 -8.50 1.80
CA PHE A 100 -2.58 -7.99 3.08
C PHE A 100 -2.97 -6.51 2.94
N ILE A 101 -4.21 -6.18 3.28
CA ILE A 101 -4.70 -4.80 3.33
C ILE A 101 -4.97 -4.47 4.80
N ASP A 102 -4.10 -3.65 5.37
CA ASP A 102 -4.17 -3.22 6.75
C ASP A 102 -5.06 -1.97 6.88
N HIS A 103 -5.96 -1.96 7.87
CA HIS A 103 -7.04 -0.99 8.05
C HIS A 103 -7.97 -0.85 6.84
N GLY A 104 -7.45 -0.57 5.68
CA GLY A 104 -8.07 -0.68 4.36
C GLY A 104 -8.99 0.47 3.94
N MET A 105 -9.53 1.27 4.84
CA MET A 105 -10.44 2.35 4.49
C MET A 105 -9.84 3.28 3.43
N GLY A 106 -10.56 3.53 2.34
CA GLY A 106 -10.12 4.42 1.25
C GLY A 106 -9.07 3.84 0.30
N VAL A 107 -8.72 2.55 0.42
CA VAL A 107 -7.89 1.88 -0.58
C VAL A 107 -8.62 1.80 -1.92
N VAL A 108 -7.92 2.13 -3.01
CA VAL A 108 -8.43 2.03 -4.38
C VAL A 108 -7.44 1.25 -5.24
N ILE A 109 -7.89 0.13 -5.81
CA ILE A 109 -7.14 -0.68 -6.78
C ILE A 109 -7.85 -0.62 -8.13
N GLY A 110 -7.21 0.04 -9.11
CA GLY A 110 -7.79 0.31 -10.42
C GLY A 110 -7.83 -0.91 -11.36
N GLU A 111 -8.56 -0.76 -12.46
CA GLU A 111 -8.95 -1.83 -13.40
C GLU A 111 -7.80 -2.69 -13.92
N THR A 112 -6.70 -2.05 -14.36
CA THR A 112 -5.58 -2.75 -14.99
C THR A 112 -4.38 -2.88 -14.05
N ALA A 113 -4.59 -2.70 -12.72
CA ALA A 113 -3.56 -2.94 -11.73
C ALA A 113 -3.20 -4.43 -11.66
N VAL A 114 -1.91 -4.70 -11.48
CA VAL A 114 -1.39 -6.06 -11.30
C VAL A 114 -0.57 -6.07 -10.01
N LEU A 115 -0.91 -6.96 -9.08
CA LEU A 115 -0.21 -7.13 -7.82
C LEU A 115 0.45 -8.50 -7.75
N GLY A 116 1.75 -8.50 -7.49
CA GLY A 116 2.53 -9.69 -7.21
C GLY A 116 2.17 -10.37 -5.88
N LYS A 117 2.98 -11.32 -5.45
CA LYS A 117 2.77 -12.06 -4.20
C LYS A 117 3.19 -11.22 -3.00
N ASN A 118 2.50 -11.45 -1.87
CA ASN A 118 2.87 -10.87 -0.58
C ASN A 118 2.92 -9.34 -0.55
N VAL A 119 2.06 -8.68 -1.31
CA VAL A 119 1.92 -7.22 -1.26
C VAL A 119 1.21 -6.81 0.04
N THR A 120 1.62 -5.68 0.62
CA THR A 120 0.95 -5.05 1.76
C THR A 120 0.52 -3.65 1.37
N LEU A 121 -0.75 -3.33 1.59
CA LEU A 121 -1.31 -2.00 1.37
C LEU A 121 -1.91 -1.48 2.68
N PHE A 122 -1.63 -0.23 3.01
CA PHE A 122 -2.25 0.44 4.14
C PHE A 122 -3.46 1.28 3.69
N GLN A 123 -4.22 1.82 4.64
CA GLN A 123 -5.38 2.66 4.37
C GLN A 123 -5.05 3.84 3.44
N GLY A 124 -6.02 4.25 2.63
CA GLY A 124 -5.91 5.39 1.72
C GLY A 124 -4.98 5.20 0.51
N VAL A 125 -4.37 4.03 0.35
CA VAL A 125 -3.50 3.74 -0.80
C VAL A 125 -4.31 3.77 -2.09
N THR A 126 -3.78 4.44 -3.12
CA THR A 126 -4.37 4.47 -4.45
C THR A 126 -3.40 3.87 -5.48
N LEU A 127 -3.81 2.78 -6.11
CA LEU A 127 -3.19 2.23 -7.33
C LEU A 127 -4.00 2.73 -8.53
N GLY A 128 -3.70 3.95 -8.98
CA GLY A 128 -4.51 4.73 -9.89
C GLY A 128 -4.02 4.73 -11.33
N GLY A 129 -4.92 5.02 -12.25
CA GLY A 129 -4.60 5.25 -13.65
C GLY A 129 -4.32 6.70 -13.95
N THR A 130 -3.59 6.95 -15.05
CA THR A 130 -3.39 8.27 -15.63
C THR A 130 -3.94 8.32 -17.04
N GLY A 131 -4.44 9.51 -17.46
CA GLY A 131 -4.95 9.74 -18.80
C GLY A 131 -6.35 9.16 -19.07
N LYS A 132 -6.81 9.31 -20.33
CA LYS A 132 -8.15 8.90 -20.80
C LYS A 132 -8.11 7.68 -21.71
N GLN A 133 -6.95 7.08 -21.93
CA GLN A 133 -6.78 5.96 -22.85
C GLN A 133 -7.34 4.66 -22.27
N LYS A 134 -7.96 3.86 -23.12
CA LYS A 134 -8.32 2.47 -22.79
C LYS A 134 -7.06 1.60 -22.83
N GLY A 135 -6.99 0.59 -21.96
CA GLY A 135 -5.86 -0.32 -21.89
C GLY A 135 -5.10 -0.23 -20.56
N LYS A 136 -3.86 -0.70 -20.55
CA LYS A 136 -2.99 -0.67 -19.36
C LYS A 136 -2.70 0.78 -18.99
N ARG A 137 -3.11 1.18 -17.77
CA ARG A 137 -3.00 2.54 -17.24
C ARG A 137 -2.83 2.60 -15.71
N HIS A 138 -2.81 1.44 -15.06
CA HIS A 138 -2.61 1.30 -13.62
C HIS A 138 -1.31 0.56 -13.35
N PRO A 139 -0.70 0.71 -12.17
CA PRO A 139 0.62 0.17 -11.87
C PRO A 139 0.66 -1.36 -11.84
N THR A 140 1.85 -1.88 -12.06
CA THR A 140 2.22 -3.27 -11.81
C THR A 140 3.18 -3.30 -10.63
N LEU A 141 2.79 -3.99 -9.55
CA LEU A 141 3.60 -4.21 -8.37
C LEU A 141 4.20 -5.61 -8.40
N GLY A 142 5.50 -5.72 -8.15
CA GLY A 142 6.19 -6.98 -7.95
C GLY A 142 5.84 -7.67 -6.64
N ASN A 143 6.69 -8.59 -6.21
CA ASN A 143 6.50 -9.37 -4.99
C ASN A 143 7.04 -8.65 -3.75
N ASN A 144 6.46 -8.89 -2.58
CA ASN A 144 6.87 -8.35 -1.30
C ASN A 144 6.94 -6.81 -1.30
N VAL A 145 6.03 -6.15 -2.01
CA VAL A 145 5.92 -4.68 -2.05
C VAL A 145 5.08 -4.21 -0.88
N VAL A 146 5.55 -3.18 -0.19
CA VAL A 146 4.82 -2.49 0.88
C VAL A 146 4.48 -1.08 0.44
N VAL A 147 3.20 -0.71 0.50
CA VAL A 147 2.74 0.65 0.16
C VAL A 147 2.13 1.29 1.39
N GLY A 148 2.81 2.30 1.90
CA GLY A 148 2.45 3.02 3.12
C GLY A 148 1.15 3.81 3.02
N ALA A 149 0.60 4.17 4.17
CA ALA A 149 -0.69 4.85 4.29
C ALA A 149 -0.79 6.11 3.41
N GLY A 150 -1.90 6.26 2.70
CA GLY A 150 -2.17 7.41 1.85
C GLY A 150 -1.30 7.54 0.60
N ALA A 151 -0.38 6.60 0.34
CA ALA A 151 0.48 6.69 -0.84
C ALA A 151 -0.31 6.48 -2.14
N CYS A 152 0.09 7.22 -3.18
CA CYS A 152 -0.49 7.13 -4.52
C CYS A 152 0.56 6.60 -5.51
N VAL A 153 0.26 5.48 -6.16
CA VAL A 153 1.07 4.91 -7.24
C VAL A 153 0.26 5.05 -8.53
N LEU A 154 0.72 5.89 -9.45
CA LEU A 154 -0.13 6.38 -10.54
C LEU A 154 0.49 6.12 -11.92
N GLY A 155 -0.31 5.57 -12.82
CA GLY A 155 0.06 5.33 -14.21
C GLY A 155 0.44 3.90 -14.52
N ASP A 156 0.77 3.65 -15.78
CA ASP A 156 1.34 2.37 -16.24
C ASP A 156 2.83 2.33 -15.89
N ILE A 157 3.13 2.14 -14.61
CA ILE A 157 4.48 2.08 -14.09
C ILE A 157 4.74 0.73 -13.42
N HIS A 158 6.00 0.37 -13.32
CA HIS A 158 6.45 -0.87 -12.71
C HIS A 158 7.15 -0.61 -11.37
N ILE A 159 6.66 -1.25 -10.34
CA ILE A 159 7.28 -1.26 -9.00
C ILE A 159 7.91 -2.65 -8.83
N GLY A 160 9.23 -2.70 -8.72
CA GLY A 160 9.97 -3.96 -8.62
C GLY A 160 9.71 -4.74 -7.33
N ASP A 161 10.35 -5.90 -7.20
CA ASP A 161 10.24 -6.74 -6.01
C ASP A 161 10.93 -6.10 -4.79
N ASN A 162 10.41 -6.36 -3.59
CA ASN A 162 10.97 -5.89 -2.31
C ASN A 162 11.10 -4.36 -2.25
N VAL A 163 10.12 -3.64 -2.80
CA VAL A 163 10.06 -2.18 -2.76
C VAL A 163 9.19 -1.73 -1.59
N SER A 164 9.65 -0.68 -0.90
CA SER A 164 8.89 0.03 0.13
C SER A 164 8.52 1.44 -0.37
N VAL A 165 7.22 1.73 -0.41
CA VAL A 165 6.68 3.05 -0.71
C VAL A 165 6.27 3.71 0.61
N GLY A 166 6.86 4.86 0.92
CA GLY A 166 6.58 5.59 2.15
C GLY A 166 5.15 6.14 2.20
N ALA A 167 4.68 6.40 3.41
CA ALA A 167 3.36 7.01 3.62
C ALA A 167 3.25 8.36 2.89
N ASN A 168 2.08 8.63 2.30
CA ASN A 168 1.78 9.83 1.50
C ASN A 168 2.74 10.10 0.32
N ALA A 169 3.54 9.13 -0.11
CA ALA A 169 4.35 9.28 -1.30
C ALA A 169 3.51 9.26 -2.58
N VAL A 170 3.91 10.04 -3.59
CA VAL A 170 3.27 10.04 -4.92
C VAL A 170 4.25 9.52 -5.95
N VAL A 171 4.08 8.26 -6.36
CA VAL A 171 4.97 7.55 -7.28
C VAL A 171 4.37 7.59 -8.69
N VAL A 172 5.12 8.19 -9.63
CA VAL A 172 4.69 8.39 -11.02
C VAL A 172 5.73 7.90 -12.04
N ARG A 173 6.72 7.13 -11.56
CA ARG A 173 7.80 6.55 -12.38
C ARG A 173 8.13 5.16 -11.88
N ASP A 174 8.75 4.36 -12.74
CA ASP A 174 9.24 3.03 -12.39
C ASP A 174 10.18 3.07 -11.18
N VAL A 175 10.07 2.04 -10.34
CA VAL A 175 10.91 1.86 -9.15
C VAL A 175 11.61 0.51 -9.26
N PRO A 176 12.96 0.46 -9.29
CA PRO A 176 13.70 -0.79 -9.35
C PRO A 176 13.53 -1.60 -8.07
N SER A 177 13.75 -2.90 -8.16
CA SER A 177 13.67 -3.81 -7.00
C SER A 177 14.62 -3.39 -5.88
N HIS A 178 14.27 -3.78 -4.62
CA HIS A 178 15.08 -3.50 -3.42
C HIS A 178 15.27 -2.00 -3.13
N SER A 179 14.31 -1.18 -3.52
CA SER A 179 14.35 0.27 -3.36
C SER A 179 13.31 0.76 -2.36
N THR A 180 13.58 1.90 -1.77
CA THR A 180 12.61 2.69 -1.01
C THR A 180 12.31 3.97 -1.77
N VAL A 181 11.03 4.35 -1.86
CA VAL A 181 10.59 5.59 -2.48
C VAL A 181 9.75 6.39 -1.50
N VAL A 182 10.04 7.70 -1.37
CA VAL A 182 9.34 8.61 -0.44
C VAL A 182 9.14 9.98 -1.07
N GLY A 183 8.18 10.75 -0.55
CA GLY A 183 7.94 12.15 -0.87
C GLY A 183 7.01 12.41 -2.05
N VAL A 184 6.78 13.69 -2.35
CA VAL A 184 5.90 14.19 -3.42
C VAL A 184 6.66 15.22 -4.25
N PRO A 185 7.03 14.93 -5.51
CA PRO A 185 6.98 13.63 -6.17
C PRO A 185 7.94 12.61 -5.54
N GLY A 186 7.59 11.33 -5.63
CA GLY A 186 8.37 10.24 -5.05
C GLY A 186 9.80 10.17 -5.59
N ARG A 187 10.77 10.13 -4.69
CA ARG A 187 12.20 9.98 -4.98
C ARG A 187 12.71 8.65 -4.47
N ILE A 188 13.47 7.95 -5.30
CA ILE A 188 14.05 6.66 -4.96
C ILE A 188 15.24 6.88 -4.03
N THR A 189 15.24 6.20 -2.88
CA THR A 189 16.38 6.03 -2.01
C THR A 189 16.83 4.59 -2.13
N SER A 190 17.96 4.29 -2.84
CA SER A 190 18.47 2.94 -2.84
C SER A 190 19.05 2.60 -1.47
N ARG A 191 18.72 1.42 -0.95
CA ARG A 191 19.45 0.82 0.17
C ARG A 191 20.60 0.04 -0.46
N GLU A 192 21.84 0.51 -0.29
CA GLU A 192 23.02 -0.20 -0.73
C GLU A 192 23.02 -1.66 -0.28
N GLY A 193 22.87 -2.61 -1.21
CA GLY A 193 23.32 -4.00 -1.19
C GLY A 193 22.96 -4.91 0.00
N LYS A 194 22.34 -4.43 1.07
CA LYS A 194 21.92 -5.29 2.19
C LYS A 194 20.55 -5.87 1.91
N LYS A 195 20.45 -7.18 1.76
CA LYS A 195 19.17 -7.91 1.80
C LYS A 195 18.39 -7.38 2.99
N VAL A 196 17.23 -6.76 2.72
CA VAL A 196 16.28 -6.41 3.77
C VAL A 196 15.70 -7.75 4.25
N PRO A 197 15.94 -8.17 5.49
CA PRO A 197 15.40 -9.43 5.98
C PRO A 197 13.88 -9.25 6.14
N GLY A 198 13.11 -10.01 5.37
CA GLY A 198 11.66 -10.01 5.46
C GLY A 198 10.95 -8.78 4.90
N ILE A 199 9.63 -8.76 5.05
CA ILE A 199 8.79 -7.61 4.69
C ILE A 199 8.95 -6.56 5.79
N ASN A 200 9.55 -5.42 5.44
CA ASN A 200 9.64 -4.29 6.37
C ASN A 200 8.31 -3.52 6.35
N LEU A 201 7.55 -3.60 7.43
CA LEU A 201 6.29 -2.87 7.62
C LEU A 201 6.49 -1.44 8.11
N ASP A 202 7.72 -1.04 8.44
CA ASP A 202 8.04 0.34 8.80
C ASP A 202 7.92 1.25 7.57
N HIS A 203 6.81 1.95 7.47
CA HIS A 203 6.52 2.93 6.42
C HIS A 203 6.62 4.37 6.91
N THR A 204 7.05 4.57 8.17
CA THR A 204 7.17 5.88 8.83
C THR A 204 8.61 6.33 9.03
N SER A 205 9.54 5.40 9.29
CA SER A 205 10.96 5.68 9.54
C SER A 205 11.83 5.49 8.28
N LEU A 206 11.31 5.90 7.12
CA LEU A 206 12.03 5.81 5.85
C LEU A 206 12.95 7.03 5.66
N PRO A 207 14.14 6.85 5.05
CA PRO A 207 15.05 7.99 4.80
C PRO A 207 14.40 8.98 3.83
N ASP A 208 14.19 10.20 4.29
CA ASP A 208 13.67 11.30 3.46
C ASP A 208 14.81 11.96 2.66
N PRO A 209 14.78 11.92 1.31
CA PRO A 209 15.80 12.56 0.48
C PRO A 209 15.89 14.07 0.66
N LEU A 210 14.79 14.74 1.01
CA LEU A 210 14.78 16.17 1.26
C LEU A 210 15.51 16.51 2.55
N THR A 211 15.24 15.78 3.62
CA THR A 211 15.95 15.92 4.91
C THR A 211 17.44 15.66 4.76
N GLN A 212 17.84 14.64 3.98
CA GLN A 212 19.25 14.37 3.69
C GLN A 212 19.91 15.49 2.87
N ALA A 213 19.22 16.03 1.88
CA ALA A 213 19.73 17.15 1.08
C ALA A 213 19.88 18.41 1.93
N LEU A 214 18.89 18.72 2.78
CA LEU A 214 18.95 19.86 3.70
C LEU A 214 20.10 19.72 4.70
N SER A 215 20.31 18.54 5.28
CA SER A 215 21.43 18.29 6.20
C SER A 215 22.80 18.44 5.52
N LYS A 216 22.92 18.02 4.26
CA LYS A 216 24.14 18.27 3.47
C LYS A 216 24.38 19.77 3.25
N LEU A 217 23.36 20.49 2.82
CA LEU A 217 23.46 21.93 2.62
C LEU A 217 23.80 22.67 3.91
N GLN A 218 23.21 22.29 5.03
CA GLN A 218 23.55 22.87 6.33
C GLN A 218 25.02 22.63 6.67
N HIS A 219 25.52 21.41 6.46
CA HIS A 219 26.93 21.09 6.71
C HIS A 219 27.90 21.89 5.81
N GLU A 220 27.52 22.12 4.55
CA GLU A 220 28.32 22.97 3.64
C GLU A 220 28.30 24.44 4.07
N ILE A 221 27.16 24.95 4.53
CA ILE A 221 27.03 26.31 5.09
C ILE A 221 27.91 26.43 6.33
N ASP A 222 27.84 25.49 7.25
CA ASP A 222 28.68 25.51 8.47
C ASP A 222 30.17 25.51 8.15
N LYS A 223 30.60 24.76 7.13
CA LYS A 223 31.99 24.79 6.64
C LYS A 223 32.41 26.14 6.07
N ILE A 224 31.53 26.76 5.28
CA ILE A 224 31.79 28.07 4.69
C ILE A 224 31.86 29.12 5.82
N GLU A 225 30.95 29.10 6.79
CA GLU A 225 30.97 29.99 7.94
C GLU A 225 32.25 29.83 8.78
N GLN A 226 32.71 28.57 8.98
CA GLN A 226 33.95 28.33 9.68
C GLN A 226 35.16 28.87 8.90
N GLY A 227 35.20 28.63 7.59
CA GLY A 227 36.25 29.16 6.74
C GLY A 227 36.31 30.70 6.74
N LEU A 228 35.14 31.37 6.73
CA LEU A 228 35.07 32.82 6.83
C LEU A 228 35.56 33.35 8.16
N LYS A 229 35.27 32.67 9.25
CA LYS A 229 35.82 33.00 10.60
C LYS A 229 37.34 32.81 10.65
N ASP A 230 37.88 31.78 10.03
CA ASP A 230 39.31 31.52 9.96
C ASP A 230 40.04 32.59 9.14
N PHE A 231 39.39 33.15 8.13
CA PHE A 231 39.88 34.32 7.37
C PHE A 231 39.64 35.68 8.04
N GLY A 232 39.12 35.71 9.30
CA GLY A 232 38.91 36.94 10.05
C GLY A 232 37.71 37.81 9.60
N ILE A 233 36.85 37.27 8.70
CA ILE A 233 35.62 37.91 8.24
C ILE A 233 34.52 37.61 9.26
N THR A 234 34.42 38.40 10.31
CA THR A 234 33.32 38.31 11.29
C THR A 234 32.21 39.33 10.94
N GLU A 235 30.97 39.03 11.39
CA GLU A 235 29.77 39.86 11.13
C GLU A 235 29.86 41.35 11.48
N LYS A 236 30.97 41.84 12.04
CA LYS A 236 31.16 43.23 12.44
C LYS A 236 31.28 44.19 11.27
N GLU A 237 31.73 43.75 10.09
CA GLU A 237 31.89 44.69 8.94
C GLU A 237 30.60 45.02 8.18
N LYS A 238 29.47 44.37 8.49
CA LYS A 238 28.18 44.70 7.86
C LYS A 238 27.45 45.88 8.49
N LYS A 239 27.81 46.28 9.69
CA LYS A 239 27.18 47.45 10.38
C LYS A 239 27.82 48.77 10.00
N ASP A 240 29.10 48.81 9.62
CA ASP A 240 29.82 50.06 9.36
C ASP A 240 29.67 50.57 7.90
N LYS A 241 29.02 49.81 7.02
CA LYS A 241 28.71 50.26 5.63
C LYS A 241 27.28 50.77 5.46
N LYS A 242 26.52 50.96 6.55
CA LYS A 242 25.15 51.50 6.56
C LYS A 242 25.01 52.76 7.45
N ALA A 243 26.10 53.40 7.78
CA ALA A 243 26.09 54.73 8.41
C ALA A 243 26.45 55.81 7.39
#